data_437293c8e20e9613b07854ab2d1ce553
#
_entry.id   437293c8e20e9613b07854ab2d1ce553
#
_cell.length_a   1.000
_cell.length_b   1.000
_cell.length_c   1.000
_cell.angle_alpha   90.00
_cell.angle_beta   90.00
_cell.angle_gamma   90.00
#
_symmetry.space_group_name_H-M   'P 1'
#
loop_
_entity.id
_entity.type
_entity.pdbx_description
1 polymer ?
#
loop_
_entity_poly.entity_id
_entity_poly.type
_entity_poly.pdbx_seq_one_letter_code
_entity_poly.pdbx_strand_id
1 'polypeptide(L)'
;AATGANKTGKTMMTVSQLVMLTVVAVASLRSLPARADYGLGSSLLYLIPAVVFLVPAALVAAELATGWKGGVYVWVREAFGNRIGFLAIWLQWIQNVVWYPIQIAFIAVSLSYVFGMGGLGNNGVYVAAVIIVLYWASTMVALRGGNLFAKVGSISGLIGTLFPALLLIVFGIIWLAIGKPVQTSLHASALLPPWTGIASIVLI
;
A
#
# COMPACT_ATOMS: atom_id res chain seq x y z
N ALA A 1 -23.90 47.72 -1.71
CA ALA A 1 -23.40 46.77 -0.70
C ALA A 1 -22.88 45.53 -1.43
N ALA A 2 -21.56 45.43 -1.57
CA ALA A 2 -20.92 44.36 -2.30
C ALA A 2 -20.80 43.12 -1.41
N THR A 3 -21.47 42.06 -1.81
CA THR A 3 -21.40 40.74 -1.18
C THR A 3 -20.06 40.09 -1.50
N GLY A 4 -19.15 40.10 -0.54
CA GLY A 4 -17.88 39.35 -0.63
C GLY A 4 -18.11 37.87 -0.68
N ALA A 5 -18.10 37.29 -1.86
CA ALA A 5 -18.08 35.82 -2.03
C ALA A 5 -16.75 35.26 -1.52
N ASN A 6 -16.77 34.68 -0.34
CA ASN A 6 -15.65 33.93 0.22
C ASN A 6 -15.43 32.68 -0.65
N LYS A 7 -14.52 32.78 -1.62
CA LYS A 7 -14.02 31.63 -2.40
C LYS A 7 -13.09 30.80 -1.51
N THR A 8 -13.64 29.99 -0.63
CA THR A 8 -12.92 28.84 -0.10
C THR A 8 -12.72 27.88 -1.27
N GLY A 9 -11.67 28.09 -2.03
CA GLY A 9 -11.25 27.19 -3.09
C GLY A 9 -10.89 25.84 -2.45
N LYS A 10 -11.82 24.89 -2.46
CA LYS A 10 -11.50 23.48 -2.29
C LYS A 10 -10.55 23.13 -3.43
N THR A 11 -9.26 23.15 -3.16
CA THR A 11 -8.26 22.65 -4.08
C THR A 11 -8.51 21.14 -4.21
N MET A 12 -9.23 20.78 -5.27
CA MET A 12 -9.49 19.40 -5.62
C MET A 12 -8.16 18.75 -5.96
N MET A 13 -7.87 17.58 -5.40
CA MET A 13 -6.72 16.78 -5.78
C MET A 13 -6.79 16.47 -7.27
N THR A 14 -5.66 16.56 -7.95
CA THR A 14 -5.58 16.17 -9.36
C THR A 14 -5.67 14.67 -9.49
N VAL A 15 -6.15 14.18 -10.64
CA VAL A 15 -6.24 12.75 -10.93
C VAL A 15 -4.87 12.06 -10.75
N SER A 16 -3.79 12.73 -11.19
CA SER A 16 -2.43 12.18 -11.04
C SER A 16 -2.01 12.04 -9.56
N GLN A 17 -2.38 12.98 -8.70
CA GLN A 17 -2.13 12.88 -7.25
C GLN A 17 -2.90 11.72 -6.62
N LEU A 18 -4.15 11.53 -7.03
CA LEU A 18 -4.98 10.41 -6.58
C LEU A 18 -4.39 9.06 -7.03
N VAL A 19 -4.00 8.94 -8.29
CA VAL A 19 -3.34 7.74 -8.84
C VAL A 19 -2.04 7.45 -8.09
N MET A 20 -1.19 8.46 -7.86
CA MET A 20 0.06 8.30 -7.13
C MET A 20 -0.17 7.85 -5.69
N LEU A 21 -1.12 8.44 -4.98
CA LEU A 21 -1.47 8.03 -3.61
C LEU A 21 -1.95 6.58 -3.58
N THR A 22 -2.77 6.17 -4.55
CA THR A 22 -3.26 4.80 -4.65
C THR A 22 -2.12 3.81 -4.93
N VAL A 23 -1.24 4.13 -5.89
CA VAL A 23 -0.06 3.30 -6.19
C VAL A 23 0.81 3.13 -4.95
N VAL A 24 1.10 4.21 -4.24
CA VAL A 24 1.91 4.18 -3.01
C VAL A 24 1.25 3.38 -1.89
N ALA A 25 -0.07 3.46 -1.77
CA ALA A 25 -0.81 2.71 -0.75
C ALA A 25 -0.81 1.20 -1.01
N VAL A 26 -0.77 0.78 -2.28
CA VAL A 26 -0.87 -0.63 -2.68
C VAL A 26 0.50 -1.24 -2.99
N ALA A 27 1.39 -0.49 -3.65
CA ALA A 27 2.71 -0.99 -4.04
C ALA A 27 3.64 -1.05 -2.83
N SER A 28 3.98 -2.25 -2.39
CA SER A 28 4.87 -2.49 -1.28
C SER A 28 6.11 -3.27 -1.71
N LEU A 29 7.30 -2.68 -1.55
CA LEU A 29 8.58 -3.36 -1.78
C LEU A 29 8.91 -4.36 -0.66
N ARG A 30 8.25 -4.25 0.49
CA ARG A 30 8.43 -5.12 1.65
C ARG A 30 8.19 -6.60 1.33
N SER A 31 7.25 -6.89 0.44
CA SER A 31 6.89 -8.27 0.08
C SER A 31 7.79 -8.88 -1.01
N LEU A 32 8.72 -8.11 -1.60
CA LEU A 32 9.59 -8.61 -2.68
C LEU A 32 10.47 -9.81 -2.28
N PRO A 33 11.12 -9.83 -1.09
CA PRO A 33 11.93 -10.99 -0.68
C PRO A 33 11.09 -12.27 -0.62
N ALA A 34 9.91 -12.23 0.02
CA ALA A 34 9.02 -13.38 0.10
C ALA A 34 8.53 -13.84 -1.29
N ARG A 35 8.35 -12.90 -2.23
CA ARG A 35 7.98 -13.24 -3.62
C ARG A 35 9.11 -13.89 -4.40
N ALA A 36 10.36 -13.53 -4.11
CA ALA A 36 11.52 -14.11 -4.77
C ALA A 36 11.61 -15.63 -4.53
N ASP A 37 11.18 -16.11 -3.37
CA ASP A 37 11.17 -17.53 -3.02
C ASP A 37 10.19 -18.35 -3.89
N TYR A 38 9.11 -17.72 -4.37
CA TYR A 38 8.14 -18.36 -5.29
C TYR A 38 8.51 -18.21 -6.78
N GLY A 39 9.54 -17.45 -7.09
CA GLY A 39 10.00 -17.25 -8.46
C GLY A 39 8.92 -16.70 -9.39
N LEU A 40 8.90 -17.16 -10.67
CA LEU A 40 7.93 -16.74 -11.67
C LEU A 40 6.48 -17.13 -11.34
N GLY A 41 6.26 -18.19 -10.56
CA GLY A 41 4.95 -18.62 -10.11
C GLY A 41 4.22 -17.55 -9.29
N SER A 42 4.97 -16.67 -8.61
CA SER A 42 4.38 -15.54 -7.89
C SER A 42 3.55 -14.62 -8.79
N SER A 43 3.91 -14.48 -10.07
CA SER A 43 3.18 -13.63 -11.01
C SER A 43 1.75 -14.10 -11.24
N LEU A 44 1.52 -15.40 -11.40
CA LEU A 44 0.17 -15.97 -11.54
C LEU A 44 -0.63 -15.88 -10.23
N LEU A 45 0.03 -16.06 -9.08
CA LEU A 45 -0.61 -15.93 -7.77
C LEU A 45 -1.17 -14.52 -7.52
N TYR A 46 -0.61 -13.49 -8.16
CA TYR A 46 -1.15 -12.13 -8.10
C TYR A 46 -2.10 -11.81 -9.24
N LEU A 47 -1.83 -12.31 -10.44
CA LEU A 47 -2.65 -12.02 -11.61
C LEU A 47 -4.06 -12.61 -11.48
N ILE A 48 -4.17 -13.84 -11.00
CA ILE A 48 -5.47 -14.51 -10.84
C ILE A 48 -6.38 -13.74 -9.86
N PRO A 49 -5.97 -13.46 -8.61
CA PRO A 49 -6.78 -12.63 -7.71
C PRO A 49 -7.02 -11.21 -8.23
N ALA A 50 -6.07 -10.63 -8.95
CA ALA A 50 -6.27 -9.30 -9.54
C ALA A 50 -7.42 -9.31 -10.56
N VAL A 51 -7.46 -10.28 -11.45
CA VAL A 51 -8.53 -10.38 -12.48
C VAL A 51 -9.85 -10.82 -11.85
N VAL A 52 -9.84 -11.81 -10.96
CA VAL A 52 -11.08 -12.43 -10.43
C VAL A 52 -11.70 -11.59 -9.32
N PHE A 53 -10.90 -10.91 -8.52
CA PHE A 53 -11.36 -10.16 -7.34
C PHE A 53 -11.15 -8.65 -7.46
N LEU A 54 -9.92 -8.19 -7.74
CA LEU A 54 -9.61 -6.76 -7.71
C LEU A 54 -10.36 -5.97 -8.79
N VAL A 55 -10.39 -6.48 -10.04
CA VAL A 55 -11.07 -5.78 -11.14
C VAL A 55 -12.58 -5.69 -10.88
N PRO A 56 -13.32 -6.77 -10.57
CA PRO A 56 -14.75 -6.67 -10.24
C PRO A 56 -15.01 -5.78 -9.01
N ALA A 57 -14.21 -5.91 -7.96
CA ALA A 57 -14.37 -5.08 -6.76
C ALA A 57 -14.14 -3.58 -7.04
N ALA A 58 -13.15 -3.25 -7.89
CA ALA A 58 -12.90 -1.87 -8.30
C ALA A 58 -14.04 -1.30 -9.15
N LEU A 59 -14.61 -2.09 -10.06
CA LEU A 59 -15.75 -1.67 -10.88
C LEU A 59 -16.99 -1.42 -10.03
N VAL A 60 -17.30 -2.33 -9.10
CA VAL A 60 -18.41 -2.16 -8.14
C VAL A 60 -18.20 -0.93 -7.27
N ALA A 61 -16.99 -0.72 -6.74
CA ALA A 61 -16.67 0.45 -5.94
C ALA A 61 -16.81 1.75 -6.75
N ALA A 62 -16.41 1.77 -8.02
CA ALA A 62 -16.56 2.91 -8.91
C ALA A 62 -18.04 3.23 -9.17
N GLU A 63 -18.88 2.22 -9.42
CA GLU A 63 -20.31 2.39 -9.60
C GLU A 63 -20.99 2.90 -8.32
N LEU A 64 -20.70 2.31 -7.18
CA LEU A 64 -21.23 2.76 -5.90
C LEU A 64 -20.80 4.20 -5.57
N ALA A 65 -19.58 4.59 -5.90
CA ALA A 65 -19.07 5.95 -5.68
C ALA A 65 -19.78 7.00 -6.54
N THR A 66 -20.29 6.62 -7.73
CA THR A 66 -21.08 7.52 -8.58
C THR A 66 -22.52 7.66 -8.09
N GLY A 67 -23.12 6.59 -7.60
CA GLY A 67 -24.50 6.56 -7.12
C GLY A 67 -24.68 7.14 -5.72
N TRP A 68 -23.77 6.85 -4.80
CA TRP A 68 -23.86 7.25 -3.38
C TRP A 68 -22.60 7.94 -2.90
N LYS A 69 -22.68 9.24 -2.72
CA LYS A 69 -21.58 10.04 -2.16
C LYS A 69 -21.49 9.81 -0.64
N GLY A 70 -20.36 9.32 -0.15
CA GLY A 70 -20.13 9.15 1.28
C GLY A 70 -19.33 7.90 1.66
N GLY A 71 -18.88 7.13 0.66
CA GLY A 71 -18.00 5.98 0.88
C GLY A 71 -18.68 4.76 1.51
N VAL A 72 -17.87 3.84 2.01
CA VAL A 72 -18.28 2.51 2.49
C VAL A 72 -19.43 2.57 3.52
N TYR A 73 -19.41 3.57 4.42
CA TYR A 73 -20.49 3.71 5.41
C TYR A 73 -21.85 3.87 4.74
N VAL A 74 -21.95 4.80 3.78
CA VAL A 74 -23.21 5.09 3.09
C VAL A 74 -23.65 3.90 2.25
N TRP A 75 -22.74 3.26 1.55
CA TRP A 75 -23.05 2.09 0.72
C TRP A 75 -23.62 0.93 1.54
N VAL A 76 -22.99 0.61 2.65
CA VAL A 76 -23.44 -0.48 3.53
C VAL A 76 -24.74 -0.08 4.27
N ARG A 77 -24.87 1.17 4.69
CA ARG A 77 -26.07 1.67 5.35
C ARG A 77 -27.30 1.62 4.46
N GLU A 78 -27.17 2.04 3.22
CA GLU A 78 -28.27 2.01 2.25
C GLU A 78 -28.74 0.56 1.93
N ALA A 79 -27.79 -0.38 1.89
CA ALA A 79 -28.10 -1.79 1.61
C ALA A 79 -28.63 -2.55 2.84
N PHE A 80 -28.05 -2.31 4.04
CA PHE A 80 -28.25 -3.18 5.21
C PHE A 80 -28.70 -2.42 6.49
N GLY A 81 -28.87 -1.11 6.39
CA GLY A 81 -29.29 -0.26 7.51
C GLY A 81 -28.15 0.24 8.39
N ASN A 82 -28.51 1.15 9.32
CA ASN A 82 -27.55 1.92 10.11
C ASN A 82 -26.62 1.06 10.99
N ARG A 83 -27.12 -0.03 11.57
CA ARG A 83 -26.32 -0.88 12.48
C ARG A 83 -25.18 -1.56 11.74
N ILE A 84 -25.47 -2.12 10.56
CA ILE A 84 -24.46 -2.80 9.73
C ILE A 84 -23.52 -1.78 9.10
N GLY A 85 -24.01 -0.60 8.67
CA GLY A 85 -23.18 0.49 8.20
C GLY A 85 -22.16 0.94 9.24
N PHE A 86 -22.58 1.09 10.51
CA PHE A 86 -21.67 1.42 11.61
C PHE A 86 -20.65 0.31 11.85
N LEU A 87 -21.08 -0.96 11.86
CA LEU A 87 -20.20 -2.11 12.05
C LEU A 87 -19.10 -2.15 10.97
N ALA A 88 -19.45 -1.89 9.70
CA ALA A 88 -18.49 -1.87 8.60
C ALA A 88 -17.37 -0.84 8.82
N ILE A 89 -17.72 0.39 9.24
CA ILE A 89 -16.73 1.43 9.53
C ILE A 89 -15.90 1.10 10.77
N TRP A 90 -16.53 0.53 11.79
CA TRP A 90 -15.83 0.14 13.00
C TRP A 90 -14.79 -0.96 12.73
N LEU A 91 -15.15 -1.96 11.94
CA LEU A 91 -14.20 -3.00 11.49
C LEU A 91 -13.07 -2.42 10.64
N GLN A 92 -13.36 -1.48 9.73
CA GLN A 92 -12.35 -0.78 8.96
C GLN A 92 -11.41 0.02 9.86
N TRP A 93 -11.94 0.66 10.92
CA TRP A 93 -11.12 1.37 11.89
C TRP A 93 -10.18 0.41 12.64
N ILE A 94 -10.70 -0.72 13.16
CA ILE A 94 -9.88 -1.75 13.83
C ILE A 94 -8.76 -2.22 12.90
N GLN A 95 -9.08 -2.53 11.64
CA GLN A 95 -8.08 -2.94 10.66
C GLN A 95 -6.95 -1.91 10.55
N ASN A 96 -7.27 -0.64 10.47
CA ASN A 96 -6.28 0.43 10.39
C ASN A 96 -5.44 0.55 11.67
N VAL A 97 -6.05 0.43 12.85
CA VAL A 97 -5.34 0.48 14.15
C VAL A 97 -4.28 -0.61 14.25
N VAL A 98 -4.54 -1.79 13.69
CA VAL A 98 -3.57 -2.91 13.67
C VAL A 98 -2.54 -2.73 12.55
N TRP A 99 -2.99 -2.30 11.37
CA TRP A 99 -2.15 -2.25 10.17
C TRP A 99 -1.07 -1.15 10.22
N TYR A 100 -1.40 0.05 10.69
CA TYR A 100 -0.45 1.17 10.73
C TYR A 100 0.79 0.90 11.61
N PRO A 101 0.68 0.41 12.84
CA PRO A 101 1.85 0.09 13.65
C PRO A 101 2.78 -0.94 13.00
N ILE A 102 2.22 -1.94 12.32
CA ILE A 102 3.01 -2.97 11.61
C ILE A 102 3.85 -2.34 10.50
N GLN A 103 3.26 -1.42 9.73
CA GLN A 103 3.98 -0.74 8.65
C GLN A 103 5.09 0.17 9.19
N ILE A 104 4.82 0.91 10.28
CA ILE A 104 5.81 1.80 10.88
C ILE A 104 6.91 1.00 11.59
N ALA A 105 6.58 -0.14 12.21
CA ALA A 105 7.57 -1.05 12.79
C ALA A 105 8.60 -1.52 11.75
N PHE A 106 8.14 -1.82 10.54
CA PHE A 106 9.05 -2.16 9.43
C PHE A 106 10.01 -1.00 9.10
N ILE A 107 9.55 0.26 9.15
CA ILE A 107 10.40 1.44 8.98
C ILE A 107 11.44 1.52 10.11
N ALA A 108 11.02 1.29 11.36
CA ALA A 108 11.93 1.31 12.51
C ALA A 108 13.05 0.27 12.37
N VAL A 109 12.71 -0.96 12.00
CA VAL A 109 13.68 -2.03 11.74
C VAL A 109 14.61 -1.64 10.58
N SER A 110 14.06 -1.17 9.47
CA SER A 110 14.87 -0.74 8.31
C SER A 110 15.86 0.37 8.67
N LEU A 111 15.44 1.37 9.45
CA LEU A 111 16.30 2.44 9.93
C LEU A 111 17.45 1.91 10.80
N SER A 112 17.21 0.92 11.64
CA SER A 112 18.28 0.33 12.47
C SER A 112 19.39 -0.29 11.61
N TYR A 113 19.05 -0.90 10.49
CA TYR A 113 20.05 -1.44 9.55
C TYR A 113 20.79 -0.34 8.80
N VAL A 114 20.09 0.72 8.36
CA VAL A 114 20.72 1.87 7.67
C VAL A 114 21.79 2.54 8.54
N PHE A 115 21.55 2.64 9.85
CA PHE A 115 22.50 3.21 10.81
C PHE A 115 23.55 2.20 11.32
N GLY A 116 23.58 0.98 10.79
CA GLY A 116 24.53 -0.06 11.22
C GLY A 116 24.26 -0.62 12.62
N MET A 117 23.12 -0.32 13.21
CA MET A 117 22.70 -0.73 14.55
C MET A 117 21.58 -1.77 14.50
N GLY A 118 21.75 -2.84 13.72
CA GLY A 118 20.72 -3.87 13.49
C GLY A 118 20.08 -4.47 14.75
N GLY A 119 20.84 -4.51 15.85
CA GLY A 119 20.33 -4.95 17.16
C GLY A 119 19.20 -4.08 17.72
N LEU A 120 19.13 -2.80 17.35
CA LEU A 120 18.05 -1.91 17.78
C LEU A 120 16.70 -2.32 17.18
N GLY A 121 16.68 -2.96 16.02
CA GLY A 121 15.46 -3.47 15.42
C GLY A 121 14.70 -4.49 16.27
N ASN A 122 15.42 -5.17 17.17
CA ASN A 122 14.85 -6.13 18.13
C ASN A 122 14.49 -5.48 19.48
N ASN A 123 14.82 -4.20 19.68
CA ASN A 123 14.52 -3.49 20.91
C ASN A 123 13.10 -2.91 20.84
N GLY A 124 12.18 -3.45 21.63
CA GLY A 124 10.77 -3.04 21.64
C GLY A 124 10.57 -1.56 22.00
N VAL A 125 11.42 -0.99 22.87
CA VAL A 125 11.33 0.43 23.27
C VAL A 125 11.70 1.34 22.11
N TYR A 126 12.76 1.03 21.37
CA TYR A 126 13.16 1.76 20.17
C TYR A 126 12.04 1.70 19.10
N VAL A 127 11.53 0.51 18.81
CA VAL A 127 10.48 0.33 17.82
C VAL A 127 9.22 1.10 18.21
N ALA A 128 8.80 1.04 19.48
CA ALA A 128 7.65 1.78 19.99
C ALA A 128 7.87 3.30 19.90
N ALA A 129 9.04 3.80 20.26
CA ALA A 129 9.36 5.23 20.14
C ALA A 129 9.27 5.72 18.68
N VAL A 130 9.85 4.96 17.74
CA VAL A 130 9.79 5.30 16.31
C VAL A 130 8.34 5.27 15.80
N ILE A 131 7.54 4.27 16.21
CA ILE A 131 6.11 4.20 15.85
C ILE A 131 5.39 5.46 16.32
N ILE A 132 5.55 5.85 17.59
CA ILE A 132 4.87 7.02 18.15
C ILE A 132 5.28 8.30 17.40
N VAL A 133 6.58 8.52 17.22
CA VAL A 133 7.09 9.72 16.55
C VAL A 133 6.59 9.82 15.12
N LEU A 134 6.70 8.75 14.32
CA LEU A 134 6.28 8.77 12.92
C LEU A 134 4.76 8.86 12.78
N TYR A 135 4.00 8.20 13.66
CA TYR A 135 2.54 8.28 13.65
C TYR A 135 2.07 9.71 13.93
N TRP A 136 2.61 10.37 14.97
CA TRP A 136 2.28 11.76 15.27
C TRP A 136 2.77 12.73 14.20
N ALA A 137 3.96 12.53 13.64
CA ALA A 137 4.46 13.36 12.54
C ALA A 137 3.54 13.29 11.32
N SER A 138 3.14 12.08 10.91
CA SER A 138 2.22 11.90 9.79
C SER A 138 0.83 12.47 10.06
N THR A 139 0.34 12.33 11.29
CA THR A 139 -0.92 12.94 11.74
C THR A 139 -0.87 14.47 11.65
N MET A 140 0.23 15.08 12.11
CA MET A 140 0.40 16.54 12.01
C MET A 140 0.44 17.03 10.56
N VAL A 141 1.07 16.28 9.67
CA VAL A 141 1.06 16.59 8.22
C VAL A 141 -0.37 16.51 7.68
N ALA A 142 -1.12 15.49 8.06
CA ALA A 142 -2.51 15.32 7.63
C ALA A 142 -3.43 16.44 8.14
N LEU A 143 -3.23 16.89 9.38
CA LEU A 143 -3.99 18.01 9.99
C LEU A 143 -3.73 19.37 9.31
N ARG A 144 -2.56 19.55 8.70
CA ARG A 144 -2.23 20.79 7.94
C ARG A 144 -2.94 20.90 6.60
N GLY A 145 -3.70 19.88 6.20
CA GLY A 145 -4.58 19.90 5.04
C GLY A 145 -4.24 18.87 3.97
N GLY A 146 -5.26 18.49 3.22
CA GLY A 146 -5.18 17.42 2.22
C GLY A 146 -4.16 17.68 1.09
N ASN A 147 -3.92 18.94 0.74
CA ASN A 147 -2.92 19.30 -0.28
C ASN A 147 -1.49 18.98 0.17
N LEU A 148 -1.14 19.32 1.41
CA LEU A 148 0.18 19.02 1.94
C LEU A 148 0.35 17.50 2.07
N PHE A 149 -0.65 16.82 2.59
CA PHE A 149 -0.67 15.36 2.70
C PHE A 149 -0.48 14.68 1.34
N ALA A 150 -1.24 15.11 0.32
CA ALA A 150 -1.13 14.58 -1.03
C ALA A 150 0.25 14.84 -1.66
N LYS A 151 0.81 16.03 -1.46
CA LYS A 151 2.14 16.40 -1.96
C LYS A 151 3.24 15.58 -1.29
N VAL A 152 3.23 15.48 0.03
CA VAL A 152 4.19 14.67 0.79
C VAL A 152 4.06 13.20 0.42
N GLY A 153 2.84 12.66 0.37
CA GLY A 153 2.57 11.29 -0.04
C GLY A 153 3.06 10.97 -1.46
N SER A 154 2.78 11.85 -2.42
CA SER A 154 3.23 11.67 -3.81
C SER A 154 4.75 11.70 -3.94
N ILE A 155 5.43 12.63 -3.29
CA ILE A 155 6.90 12.74 -3.33
C ILE A 155 7.54 11.53 -2.64
N SER A 156 7.05 11.18 -1.44
CA SER A 156 7.54 10.02 -0.69
C SER A 156 7.33 8.71 -1.46
N GLY A 157 6.20 8.58 -2.16
CA GLY A 157 5.92 7.43 -3.00
C GLY A 157 6.80 7.34 -4.23
N LEU A 158 7.06 8.47 -4.88
CA LEU A 158 7.97 8.51 -6.02
C LEU A 158 9.38 8.06 -5.61
N ILE A 159 9.91 8.65 -4.53
CA ILE A 159 11.27 8.38 -4.07
C ILE A 159 11.37 7.02 -3.35
N GLY A 160 10.39 6.67 -2.51
CA GLY A 160 10.46 5.49 -1.67
C GLY A 160 9.91 4.21 -2.30
N THR A 161 9.10 4.31 -3.35
CA THR A 161 8.48 3.14 -3.98
C THR A 161 8.85 3.02 -5.45
N LEU A 162 8.54 4.04 -6.26
CA LEU A 162 8.72 3.93 -7.71
C LEU A 162 10.20 3.94 -8.11
N PHE A 163 10.99 4.82 -7.52
CA PHE A 163 12.42 4.90 -7.83
C PHE A 163 13.18 3.60 -7.47
N PRO A 164 13.07 3.04 -6.25
CA PRO A 164 13.70 1.77 -5.93
C PRO A 164 13.16 0.60 -6.77
N ALA A 165 11.85 0.57 -7.08
CA ALA A 165 11.29 -0.45 -7.94
C ALA A 165 11.90 -0.41 -9.35
N LEU A 166 11.99 0.79 -9.95
CA LEU A 166 12.63 0.99 -11.25
C LEU A 166 14.11 0.58 -11.22
N LEU A 167 14.82 0.95 -10.15
CA LEU A 167 16.23 0.62 -9.96
C LEU A 167 16.45 -0.89 -9.88
N LEU A 168 15.58 -1.62 -9.16
CA LEU A 168 15.62 -3.09 -9.13
C LEU A 168 15.36 -3.72 -10.50
N ILE A 169 14.42 -3.17 -11.29
CA ILE A 169 14.15 -3.63 -12.66
C ILE A 169 15.39 -3.41 -13.54
N VAL A 170 15.98 -2.22 -13.49
CA VAL A 170 17.19 -1.90 -14.27
C VAL A 170 18.34 -2.82 -13.89
N PHE A 171 18.59 -3.03 -12.60
CA PHE A 171 19.62 -3.96 -12.15
C PHE A 171 19.33 -5.40 -12.56
N GLY A 172 18.07 -5.83 -12.54
CA GLY A 172 17.67 -7.14 -13.05
C GLY A 172 17.98 -7.31 -14.54
N ILE A 173 17.67 -6.29 -15.36
CA ILE A 173 17.98 -6.29 -16.80
C ILE A 173 19.49 -6.32 -17.04
N ILE A 174 20.26 -5.50 -16.30
CA ILE A 174 21.72 -5.50 -16.40
C ILE A 174 22.29 -6.86 -16.01
N TRP A 175 21.79 -7.48 -14.95
CA TRP A 175 22.20 -8.80 -14.50
C TRP A 175 22.01 -9.87 -15.57
N LEU A 176 20.86 -9.85 -16.25
CA LEU A 176 20.56 -10.73 -17.37
C LEU A 176 21.45 -10.45 -18.58
N ALA A 177 21.69 -9.18 -18.91
CA ALA A 177 22.54 -8.79 -20.06
C ALA A 177 24.01 -9.19 -19.90
N ILE A 178 24.52 -9.22 -18.65
CA ILE A 178 25.88 -9.66 -18.31
C ILE A 178 26.01 -11.21 -18.33
N GLY A 179 24.89 -11.94 -18.51
CA GLY A 179 24.90 -13.41 -18.56
C GLY A 179 25.11 -14.06 -17.19
N LYS A 180 24.81 -13.37 -16.09
CA LYS A 180 24.91 -13.94 -14.76
C LYS A 180 23.86 -15.04 -14.53
N PRO A 181 24.15 -16.08 -13.74
CA PRO A 181 23.22 -17.17 -13.50
C PRO A 181 21.94 -16.66 -12.82
N VAL A 182 20.80 -17.06 -13.38
CA VAL A 182 19.48 -16.77 -12.82
C VAL A 182 19.09 -17.94 -11.93
N GLN A 183 18.83 -17.66 -10.66
CA GLN A 183 18.41 -18.69 -9.71
C GLN A 183 16.96 -19.16 -9.93
N THR A 184 16.16 -18.32 -10.58
CA THR A 184 14.77 -18.62 -10.93
C THR A 184 14.72 -19.32 -12.27
N SER A 185 14.08 -20.48 -12.36
CA SER A 185 13.88 -21.16 -13.64
C SER A 185 12.96 -20.34 -14.54
N LEU A 186 13.45 -19.98 -15.75
CA LEU A 186 12.69 -19.20 -16.73
C LEU A 186 11.82 -20.08 -17.66
N HIS A 187 11.59 -21.35 -17.30
CA HIS A 187 10.73 -22.24 -18.06
C HIS A 187 9.26 -21.93 -17.85
N ALA A 188 8.42 -22.16 -18.84
CA ALA A 188 6.97 -21.95 -18.74
C ALA A 188 6.31 -22.75 -17.61
N SER A 189 6.88 -23.92 -17.27
CA SER A 189 6.45 -24.73 -16.12
C SER A 189 6.66 -24.04 -14.77
N ALA A 190 7.62 -23.11 -14.67
CA ALA A 190 7.87 -22.33 -13.44
C ALA A 190 6.83 -21.22 -13.18
N LEU A 191 5.96 -20.95 -14.15
CA LEU A 191 4.80 -20.08 -13.95
C LEU A 191 3.72 -20.76 -13.10
N LEU A 192 3.67 -22.07 -13.09
CA LEU A 192 2.72 -22.80 -12.24
C LEU A 192 3.29 -22.87 -10.81
N PRO A 193 2.56 -22.35 -9.82
CA PRO A 193 3.00 -22.46 -8.44
C PRO A 193 3.07 -23.93 -8.02
N PRO A 194 4.06 -24.35 -7.22
CA PRO A 194 4.12 -25.70 -6.71
C PRO A 194 2.89 -25.96 -5.84
N TRP A 195 2.01 -26.83 -6.27
CA TRP A 195 0.75 -27.17 -5.58
C TRP A 195 0.96 -27.70 -4.14
N THR A 196 2.16 -28.15 -3.84
CA THR A 196 2.59 -28.58 -2.49
C THR A 196 2.67 -27.41 -1.50
N GLY A 197 2.68 -26.17 -1.98
CA GLY A 197 2.79 -24.95 -1.17
C GLY A 197 1.46 -24.19 -0.94
N ILE A 198 0.30 -24.77 -1.32
CA ILE A 198 -1.00 -24.07 -1.17
C ILE A 198 -1.26 -23.63 0.28
N ALA A 199 -0.84 -24.43 1.27
CA ALA A 199 -0.94 -24.06 2.67
C ALA A 199 -0.13 -22.79 3.02
N SER A 200 0.99 -22.55 2.34
CA SER A 200 1.82 -21.34 2.52
C SER A 200 1.21 -20.11 1.82
N ILE A 201 0.40 -20.31 0.79
CA ILE A 201 -0.27 -19.24 0.02
C ILE A 201 -1.39 -18.60 0.85
N VAL A 202 -2.05 -19.39 1.72
CA VAL A 202 -3.12 -18.90 2.61
C VAL A 202 -2.58 -18.03 3.73
N LEU A 203 -1.27 -18.06 4.01
CA LEU A 203 -0.60 -17.35 5.09
C LEU A 203 0.10 -16.04 4.62
N ILE A 204 0.01 -15.68 3.34
CA ILE A 204 0.51 -14.43 2.77
C ILE A 204 -0.62 -13.44 2.55
#